data_668dd74d300085fadbb30045fb37b5e8
#
_entry.id   668dd74d300085fadbb30045fb37b5e8
#
_cell.length_a   1.000
_cell.length_b   1.000
_cell.length_c   1.000
_cell.angle_alpha   90.00
_cell.angle_beta   90.00
_cell.angle_gamma   90.00
#
_symmetry.space_group_name_H-M   'P 1'
#
loop_
_entity.id
_entity.type
_entity.pdbx_description
1 polymer ?
#
loop_
_entity_poly.entity_id
_entity_poly.type
_entity_poly.pdbx_seq_one_letter_code
_entity_poly.pdbx_strand_id
1 'polypeptide(L)'
;MSVVATVDDYLQEAGALDKAMLPLGFFLAFCAQHRLLSQEFTQQRAEQLSAVRLQEGRVTTLFAAHGATLYADDFTPQGLEFVRGYLPQLHADFAQTFEPDCFEIEDAWSNYQLSLIHI
;
A
#
# COMPACT_ATOMS: atom_id res chain seq x y z
N MET A 1 5.98 -17.82 -6.95
CA MET A 1 5.48 -16.82 -6.01
C MET A 1 4.02 -16.52 -6.29
N SER A 2 3.21 -16.44 -5.25
CA SER A 2 1.80 -16.13 -5.41
C SER A 2 1.58 -14.62 -5.34
N VAL A 3 0.95 -14.05 -6.35
CA VAL A 3 0.55 -12.65 -6.35
C VAL A 3 -0.65 -12.47 -5.42
N VAL A 4 -0.57 -11.53 -4.49
CA VAL A 4 -1.65 -11.19 -3.59
C VAL A 4 -2.48 -10.05 -4.16
N ALA A 5 -1.81 -9.03 -4.70
CA ALA A 5 -2.46 -7.88 -5.32
C ALA A 5 -1.48 -7.18 -6.25
N THR A 6 -2.00 -6.47 -7.24
CA THR A 6 -1.19 -5.69 -8.18
C THR A 6 -1.91 -4.40 -8.54
N VAL A 7 -1.14 -3.41 -8.99
CA VAL A 7 -1.68 -2.12 -9.42
C VAL A 7 -2.72 -2.28 -10.53
N ASP A 8 -2.63 -3.34 -11.32
CA ASP A 8 -3.59 -3.60 -12.40
C ASP A 8 -5.01 -3.77 -11.87
N ASP A 9 -5.17 -4.16 -10.61
CA ASP A 9 -6.49 -4.32 -10.00
C ASP A 9 -7.27 -3.00 -9.92
N TYR A 10 -6.56 -1.88 -9.95
CA TYR A 10 -7.15 -0.55 -9.82
C TYR A 10 -6.97 0.32 -11.07
N LEU A 11 -6.21 -0.15 -12.06
CA LEU A 11 -5.81 0.69 -13.19
C LEU A 11 -7.00 1.14 -14.04
N GLN A 12 -7.96 0.28 -14.25
CA GLN A 12 -9.13 0.60 -15.05
C GLN A 12 -9.96 1.72 -14.41
N GLU A 13 -10.19 1.65 -13.12
CA GLU A 13 -10.98 2.65 -12.40
C GLU A 13 -10.23 3.98 -12.24
N ALA A 14 -8.92 3.88 -11.99
CA ALA A 14 -8.10 5.07 -11.77
C ALA A 14 -7.80 5.85 -13.05
N GLY A 15 -7.66 5.16 -14.16
CA GLY A 15 -7.39 5.76 -15.45
C GLY A 15 -5.93 6.13 -15.72
N ALA A 16 -5.06 6.06 -14.73
CA ALA A 16 -3.64 6.35 -14.86
C ALA A 16 -2.85 5.53 -13.85
N LEU A 17 -1.61 5.17 -14.18
CA LEU A 17 -0.79 4.30 -13.35
C LEU A 17 -0.49 4.93 -11.98
N ASP A 18 -0.08 6.19 -11.96
CA ASP A 18 0.25 6.89 -10.72
C ASP A 18 -0.93 6.95 -9.76
N LYS A 19 -2.13 7.12 -10.28
CA LYS A 19 -3.36 7.15 -9.49
C LYS A 19 -3.75 5.76 -9.01
N ALA A 20 -3.59 4.75 -9.86
CA ALA A 20 -3.90 3.37 -9.53
C ALA A 20 -3.01 2.83 -8.40
N MET A 21 -1.83 3.41 -8.20
CA MET A 21 -0.90 2.99 -7.15
C MET A 21 -1.32 3.47 -5.75
N LEU A 22 -2.25 4.41 -5.64
CA LEU A 22 -2.59 5.02 -4.35
C LEU A 22 -3.13 4.02 -3.32
N PRO A 23 -4.17 3.20 -3.63
CA PRO A 23 -4.72 2.31 -2.61
C PRO A 23 -3.70 1.30 -2.08
N LEU A 24 -3.04 0.56 -2.97
CA LEU A 24 -2.08 -0.46 -2.55
C LEU A 24 -0.79 0.15 -2.00
N GLY A 25 -0.38 1.31 -2.53
CA GLY A 25 0.80 2.00 -2.00
C GLY A 25 0.58 2.48 -0.57
N PHE A 26 -0.56 3.05 -0.28
CA PHE A 26 -0.93 3.45 1.07
C PHE A 26 -1.04 2.23 1.99
N PHE A 27 -1.65 1.16 1.50
CA PHE A 27 -1.78 -0.07 2.28
C PHE A 27 -0.42 -0.69 2.59
N LEU A 28 0.50 -0.71 1.63
CA LEU A 28 1.84 -1.25 1.85
C LEU A 28 2.60 -0.42 2.89
N ALA A 29 2.45 0.91 2.86
CA ALA A 29 3.04 1.76 3.89
C ALA A 29 2.50 1.42 5.28
N PHE A 30 1.20 1.14 5.38
CA PHE A 30 0.59 0.68 6.62
C PHE A 30 1.22 -0.63 7.10
N CYS A 31 1.37 -1.59 6.19
CA CYS A 31 2.00 -2.88 6.53
C CYS A 31 3.43 -2.69 7.02
N ALA A 32 4.17 -1.77 6.41
CA ALA A 32 5.54 -1.47 6.83
C ALA A 32 5.59 -0.92 8.25
N GLN A 33 4.69 0.00 8.57
CA GLN A 33 4.66 0.63 9.89
C GLN A 33 4.17 -0.32 10.98
N HIS A 34 3.38 -1.31 10.63
CA HIS A 34 2.82 -2.28 11.58
C HIS A 34 3.57 -3.62 11.59
N ARG A 35 4.75 -3.68 10.96
CA ARG A 35 5.65 -4.83 10.99
C ARG A 35 5.01 -6.11 10.43
N LEU A 36 4.21 -5.95 9.39
CA LEU A 36 3.56 -7.08 8.72
C LEU A 36 4.40 -7.64 7.56
N LEU A 37 5.50 -6.98 7.21
CA LEU A 37 6.36 -7.38 6.09
C LEU A 37 7.38 -8.43 6.52
N SER A 38 7.72 -9.33 5.60
CA SER A 38 8.71 -10.38 5.86
C SER A 38 10.10 -9.79 6.08
N GLN A 39 10.99 -10.59 6.71
CA GLN A 39 12.38 -10.19 6.90
C GLN A 39 13.09 -9.98 5.56
N GLU A 40 12.81 -10.83 4.60
CA GLU A 40 13.40 -10.73 3.25
C GLU A 40 13.00 -9.41 2.59
N PHE A 41 11.73 -9.06 2.63
CA PHE A 41 11.24 -7.79 2.10
C PHE A 41 11.95 -6.62 2.80
N THR A 42 12.02 -6.67 4.12
CA THR A 42 12.62 -5.61 4.93
C THR A 42 14.09 -5.40 4.57
N GLN A 43 14.83 -6.48 4.31
CA GLN A 43 16.23 -6.39 3.93
C GLN A 43 16.40 -5.85 2.51
N GLN A 44 15.57 -6.30 1.57
CA GLN A 44 15.65 -5.87 0.18
C GLN A 44 15.26 -4.41 -0.01
N ARG A 45 14.35 -3.90 0.80
CA ARG A 45 13.81 -2.55 0.68
C ARG A 45 14.15 -1.66 1.88
N ALA A 46 15.28 -1.91 2.53
CA ALA A 46 15.66 -1.21 3.75
C ALA A 46 15.70 0.32 3.56
N GLU A 47 16.19 0.77 2.40
CA GLU A 47 16.31 2.20 2.10
C GLU A 47 14.94 2.86 2.00
N GLN A 48 14.02 2.23 1.23
CA GLN A 48 12.66 2.74 1.08
C GLN A 48 11.89 2.66 2.39
N LEU A 49 12.12 1.61 3.19
CA LEU A 49 11.48 1.47 4.49
C LEU A 49 11.93 2.54 5.46
N SER A 50 13.18 2.95 5.40
CA SER A 50 13.68 4.08 6.20
C SER A 50 12.91 5.36 5.87
N ALA A 51 12.69 5.63 4.59
CA ALA A 51 11.91 6.80 4.16
C ALA A 51 10.46 6.71 4.66
N VAL A 52 9.86 5.52 4.66
CA VAL A 52 8.50 5.32 5.18
C VAL A 52 8.45 5.64 6.68
N ARG A 53 9.42 5.18 7.45
CA ARG A 53 9.48 5.43 8.89
C ARG A 53 9.58 6.93 9.20
N LEU A 54 10.31 7.66 8.37
CA LEU A 54 10.49 9.11 8.52
C LEU A 54 9.41 9.90 7.82
N GLN A 55 8.50 9.22 7.12
CA GLN A 55 7.42 9.83 6.33
C GLN A 55 7.97 10.85 5.33
N GLU A 56 9.04 10.47 4.64
CA GLU A 56 9.68 11.28 3.61
C GLU A 56 9.22 10.85 2.22
N GLY A 57 9.21 11.79 1.28
CA GLY A 57 8.85 11.51 -0.09
C GLY A 57 7.37 11.18 -0.25
N ARG A 58 7.06 10.36 -1.25
CA ARG A 58 5.69 9.95 -1.55
C ARG A 58 5.35 8.68 -0.78
N VAL A 59 4.08 8.52 -0.43
CA VAL A 59 3.60 7.33 0.27
C VAL A 59 3.78 6.08 -0.60
N THR A 60 3.58 6.19 -1.91
CA THR A 60 3.66 5.06 -2.84
C THR A 60 5.08 4.68 -3.26
N THR A 61 6.11 5.36 -2.76
CA THR A 61 7.50 5.09 -3.17
C THR A 61 7.90 3.65 -2.94
N LEU A 62 7.55 3.08 -1.78
CA LEU A 62 7.87 1.70 -1.46
C LEU A 62 7.21 0.72 -2.43
N PHE A 63 5.93 0.95 -2.73
CA PHE A 63 5.18 0.11 -3.65
C PHE A 63 5.77 0.18 -5.07
N ALA A 64 6.10 1.38 -5.53
CA ALA A 64 6.74 1.57 -6.83
C ALA A 64 8.08 0.84 -6.91
N ALA A 65 8.90 0.95 -5.87
CA ALA A 65 10.20 0.28 -5.81
C ALA A 65 10.05 -1.24 -5.86
N HIS A 66 8.93 -1.77 -5.36
CA HIS A 66 8.67 -3.20 -5.34
C HIS A 66 7.91 -3.70 -6.59
N GLY A 67 7.91 -2.90 -7.65
CA GLY A 67 7.30 -3.30 -8.92
C GLY A 67 5.79 -3.20 -8.96
N ALA A 68 5.19 -2.46 -8.04
CA ALA A 68 3.75 -2.24 -7.98
C ALA A 68 2.94 -3.55 -7.91
N THR A 69 3.51 -4.56 -7.27
CA THR A 69 2.89 -5.87 -7.08
C THR A 69 3.24 -6.39 -5.69
N LEU A 70 2.26 -7.00 -5.02
CA LEU A 70 2.45 -7.61 -3.71
C LEU A 70 2.37 -9.13 -3.84
N TYR A 71 3.33 -9.81 -3.23
CA TYR A 71 3.43 -11.27 -3.24
C TYR A 71 3.22 -11.82 -1.83
N ALA A 72 2.77 -13.08 -1.75
CA ALA A 72 2.55 -13.72 -0.45
C ALA A 72 3.81 -13.73 0.40
N ASP A 73 4.97 -13.92 -0.22
CA ASP A 73 6.26 -13.98 0.48
C ASP A 73 6.72 -12.62 1.00
N ASP A 74 6.06 -11.53 0.62
CA ASP A 74 6.38 -10.19 1.11
C ASP A 74 5.95 -9.97 2.55
N PHE A 75 5.11 -10.85 3.08
CA PHE A 75 4.50 -10.68 4.40
C PHE A 75 4.91 -11.79 5.36
N THR A 76 4.89 -11.49 6.66
CA THR A 76 4.97 -12.53 7.67
C THR A 76 3.71 -13.42 7.57
N PRO A 77 3.74 -14.66 8.13
CA PRO A 77 2.52 -15.49 8.10
C PRO A 77 1.30 -14.80 8.69
N GLN A 78 1.47 -14.10 9.81
CA GLN A 78 0.39 -13.35 10.45
C GLN A 78 -0.02 -12.14 9.63
N GLY A 79 0.96 -11.46 9.03
CA GLY A 79 0.70 -10.33 8.14
C GLY A 79 -0.08 -10.74 6.91
N LEU A 80 0.27 -11.87 6.32
CA LEU A 80 -0.43 -12.39 5.14
C LEU A 80 -1.89 -12.72 5.45
N GLU A 81 -2.15 -13.30 6.62
CA GLU A 81 -3.51 -13.59 7.04
C GLU A 81 -4.34 -12.30 7.14
N PHE A 82 -3.77 -11.27 7.76
CA PHE A 82 -4.43 -9.96 7.86
C PHE A 82 -4.68 -9.36 6.47
N VAL A 83 -3.66 -9.40 5.61
CA VAL A 83 -3.75 -8.81 4.27
C VAL A 83 -4.86 -9.48 3.46
N ARG A 84 -4.92 -10.80 3.46
CA ARG A 84 -5.96 -11.52 2.73
C ARG A 84 -7.36 -11.24 3.25
N GLY A 85 -7.49 -11.03 4.55
CA GLY A 85 -8.77 -10.68 5.15
C GLY A 85 -9.21 -9.26 4.88
N TYR A 86 -8.26 -8.33 4.76
CA TYR A 86 -8.58 -6.90 4.61
C TYR A 86 -8.68 -6.43 3.16
N LEU A 87 -7.85 -6.98 2.24
CA LEU A 87 -7.79 -6.48 0.87
C LEU A 87 -9.15 -6.34 0.17
N PRO A 88 -10.11 -7.25 0.36
CA PRO A 88 -11.42 -7.08 -0.27
C PRO A 88 -12.16 -5.82 0.16
N GLN A 89 -11.80 -5.23 1.31
CA GLN A 89 -12.42 -4.03 1.85
C GLN A 89 -11.62 -2.76 1.55
N LEU A 90 -10.37 -2.90 1.08
CA LEU A 90 -9.47 -1.76 0.93
C LEU A 90 -10.04 -0.67 0.04
N HIS A 91 -10.56 -1.03 -1.14
CA HIS A 91 -11.07 -0.05 -2.09
C HIS A 91 -12.26 0.71 -1.49
N ALA A 92 -13.20 0.01 -0.86
CA ALA A 92 -14.36 0.64 -0.27
C ALA A 92 -13.96 1.61 0.84
N ASP A 93 -13.06 1.20 1.72
CA ASP A 93 -12.59 2.04 2.82
C ASP A 93 -11.82 3.26 2.30
N PHE A 94 -10.98 3.06 1.30
CA PHE A 94 -10.20 4.13 0.69
C PHE A 94 -11.11 5.14 -0.01
N ALA A 95 -12.08 4.65 -0.76
CA ALA A 95 -13.04 5.51 -1.45
C ALA A 95 -13.90 6.30 -0.48
N GLN A 96 -14.32 5.68 0.63
CA GLN A 96 -15.11 6.36 1.65
C GLN A 96 -14.32 7.48 2.33
N THR A 97 -13.03 7.26 2.57
CA THR A 97 -12.16 8.24 3.22
C THR A 97 -11.92 9.46 2.33
N PHE A 98 -11.80 9.26 1.02
CA PHE A 98 -11.40 10.30 0.08
C PHE A 98 -12.48 10.60 -0.96
N GLU A 99 -13.71 10.75 -0.53
CA GLU A 99 -14.79 11.15 -1.42
C GLU A 99 -14.57 12.59 -1.92
N PRO A 100 -15.03 12.92 -3.14
CA PRO A 100 -15.79 12.07 -4.07
C PRO A 100 -14.93 11.18 -4.96
N ASP A 101 -13.62 11.41 -5.06
CA ASP A 101 -12.76 10.61 -5.94
C ASP A 101 -11.45 10.28 -5.24
N CYS A 102 -11.32 9.04 -4.78
CA CYS A 102 -10.15 8.59 -4.04
C CYS A 102 -8.87 8.50 -4.89
N PHE A 103 -9.00 8.52 -6.23
CA PHE A 103 -7.84 8.47 -7.11
C PHE A 103 -7.31 9.87 -7.47
N GLU A 104 -7.97 10.92 -7.02
CA GLU A 104 -7.55 12.30 -7.27
C GLU A 104 -6.84 12.96 -6.08
N ILE A 105 -6.57 12.22 -5.03
CA ILE A 105 -5.85 12.74 -3.86
C ILE A 105 -4.36 12.84 -4.14
N GLU A 106 -3.66 13.66 -3.35
CA GLU A 106 -2.22 13.75 -3.42
C GLU A 106 -1.57 12.53 -2.75
N ASP A 107 -0.46 12.07 -3.33
CA ASP A 107 0.38 11.01 -2.78
C ASP A 107 1.25 11.62 -1.68
N ALA A 108 0.64 11.88 -0.53
CA ALA A 108 1.26 12.60 0.57
C ALA A 108 0.95 11.94 1.91
N TRP A 109 1.89 12.06 2.84
CA TRP A 109 1.76 11.44 4.16
C TRP A 109 0.59 12.00 4.97
N SER A 110 0.22 13.26 4.76
CA SER A 110 -0.96 13.83 5.41
C SER A 110 -2.24 13.07 5.05
N ASN A 111 -2.37 12.64 3.78
CA ASN A 111 -3.50 11.83 3.34
C ASN A 111 -3.41 10.40 3.87
N TYR A 112 -2.20 9.84 3.93
CA TYR A 112 -2.00 8.51 4.50
C TYR A 112 -2.53 8.45 5.94
N GLN A 113 -2.25 9.47 6.74
CA GLN A 113 -2.69 9.50 8.13
C GLN A 113 -4.21 9.49 8.27
N LEU A 114 -4.94 9.99 7.27
CA LEU A 114 -6.40 9.95 7.27
C LEU A 114 -6.96 8.60 6.84
N SER A 115 -6.26 7.90 5.93
CA SER A 115 -6.83 6.77 5.20
C SER A 115 -6.95 5.48 6.00
N LEU A 116 -5.95 5.11 6.78
CA LEU A 116 -5.88 3.79 7.40
C LEU A 116 -5.98 3.82 8.92
N ILE A 117 -6.41 4.95 9.46
CA ILE A 117 -6.47 5.15 10.90
C ILE A 117 -7.47 4.22 11.60
N HIS A 118 -8.46 3.75 10.88
CA HIS A 118 -9.53 2.92 11.44
C HIS A 118 -9.24 1.41 11.38
N ILE A 119 -8.09 1.02 10.86
CA ILE A 119 -7.70 -0.39 10.77
C ILE A 119 -7.06 -0.91 12.10
#